data_2132e60c647deb4861d5f543c386d6fa
#
_entry.id   2132e60c647deb4861d5f543c386d6fa
#
_cell.length_a   1.000
_cell.length_b   1.000
_cell.length_c   1.000
_cell.angle_alpha   90.00
_cell.angle_beta   90.00
_cell.angle_gamma   90.00
#
_symmetry.space_group_name_H-M   'P 1'
#
loop_
_entity.id
_entity.type
_entity.pdbx_description
1 polymer ?
#
loop_
_entity_poly.entity_id
_entity_poly.type
_entity_poly.pdbx_seq_one_letter_code
_entity_poly.pdbx_strand_id
1 'polypeptide(L)'
;MTRTSALIAVATLTVSCSSAPPKQSAPTAAESMRSELGATDEIQANAVYSQLNADPIYYFRHVDVRVDSGVADLSGYVWSADAIYQARKIARNVPGVTGVSTNQLELERNGRDTGPAR
;
A
#
# COMPACT_ATOMS: atom_id res chain seq x y z
N MET A 1 17.00 63.01 -51.30
CA MET A 1 17.76 61.82 -51.66
C MET A 1 18.24 61.14 -50.41
N THR A 2 17.43 60.36 -49.79
CA THR A 2 17.83 59.59 -48.63
C THR A 2 17.23 58.20 -48.74
N ARG A 3 18.10 57.24 -48.99
CA ARG A 3 17.77 55.83 -49.05
C ARG A 3 17.86 55.26 -47.62
N THR A 4 16.77 54.99 -47.09
CA THR A 4 16.71 54.19 -45.85
C THR A 4 16.55 52.74 -46.23
N SER A 5 17.61 51.98 -46.06
CA SER A 5 17.60 50.52 -46.14
C SER A 5 17.09 49.98 -44.84
N ALA A 6 15.93 49.42 -44.88
CA ALA A 6 15.39 48.67 -43.74
C ALA A 6 16.00 47.26 -43.78
N LEU A 7 16.84 46.95 -42.83
CA LEU A 7 17.32 45.62 -42.55
C LEU A 7 16.26 44.88 -41.79
N ILE A 8 15.64 43.96 -42.45
CA ILE A 8 14.71 43.00 -41.79
C ILE A 8 15.58 41.89 -41.23
N ALA A 9 15.77 41.92 -39.92
CA ALA A 9 16.35 40.80 -39.21
C ALA A 9 15.30 39.71 -39.06
N VAL A 10 15.42 38.65 -39.83
CA VAL A 10 14.63 37.44 -39.65
C VAL A 10 15.26 36.70 -38.48
N ALA A 11 14.66 36.85 -37.32
CA ALA A 11 14.97 35.98 -36.19
C ALA A 11 14.33 34.60 -36.44
N THR A 12 15.14 33.67 -36.86
CA THR A 12 14.75 32.26 -36.88
C THR A 12 14.71 31.75 -35.46
N LEU A 13 13.55 31.73 -34.90
CA LEU A 13 13.28 30.98 -33.68
C LEU A 13 13.38 29.50 -34.02
N THR A 14 14.51 28.90 -33.74
CA THR A 14 14.62 27.46 -33.67
C THR A 14 13.91 26.99 -32.42
N VAL A 15 12.68 26.58 -32.56
CA VAL A 15 12.00 25.84 -31.54
C VAL A 15 12.71 24.50 -31.41
N SER A 16 13.62 24.41 -30.48
CA SER A 16 14.10 23.12 -30.00
C SER A 16 12.93 22.38 -29.41
N CYS A 17 12.33 21.52 -30.21
CA CYS A 17 11.49 20.49 -29.65
C CYS A 17 12.37 19.59 -28.80
N SER A 18 12.53 19.89 -27.52
CA SER A 18 12.98 18.93 -26.55
C SER A 18 11.96 17.80 -26.56
N SER A 19 12.24 16.75 -27.28
CA SER A 19 11.50 15.54 -27.16
C SER A 19 11.69 15.06 -25.73
N ALA A 20 10.67 15.26 -24.90
CA ALA A 20 10.63 14.68 -23.57
C ALA A 20 10.86 13.17 -23.71
N PRO A 21 11.73 12.56 -22.88
CA PRO A 21 11.97 11.14 -22.96
C PRO A 21 10.64 10.40 -22.74
N PRO A 22 10.31 9.41 -23.57
CA PRO A 22 9.00 8.73 -23.54
C PRO A 22 8.69 7.98 -22.25
N LYS A 23 9.60 7.99 -21.28
CA LYS A 23 9.45 7.33 -19.96
C LYS A 23 8.75 8.17 -18.90
N GLN A 24 8.42 9.42 -19.18
CA GLN A 24 7.70 10.31 -18.25
C GLN A 24 6.39 10.81 -18.88
N SER A 25 5.62 9.92 -19.42
CA SER A 25 4.22 10.23 -19.67
C SER A 25 3.54 10.46 -18.32
N ALA A 26 2.78 11.55 -18.21
CA ALA A 26 1.99 11.81 -17.02
C ALA A 26 1.15 10.57 -16.69
N PRO A 27 1.10 10.13 -15.42
CA PRO A 27 0.34 8.96 -15.05
C PRO A 27 -1.11 9.15 -15.47
N THR A 28 -1.69 8.13 -16.07
CA THR A 28 -3.11 8.14 -16.40
C THR A 28 -3.93 8.23 -15.10
N ALA A 29 -5.15 8.73 -15.17
CA ALA A 29 -6.03 8.82 -14.01
C ALA A 29 -6.16 7.46 -13.30
N ALA A 30 -6.16 6.35 -14.04
CA ALA A 30 -6.21 5.00 -13.47
C ALA A 30 -4.93 4.63 -12.71
N GLU A 31 -3.76 5.02 -13.19
CA GLU A 31 -2.48 4.79 -12.49
C GLU A 31 -2.35 5.66 -11.24
N SER A 32 -2.80 6.90 -11.30
CA SER A 32 -2.87 7.78 -10.13
C SER A 32 -3.81 7.22 -9.06
N MET A 33 -4.98 6.76 -9.43
CA MET A 33 -5.92 6.14 -8.50
C MET A 33 -5.35 4.87 -7.86
N ARG A 34 -4.67 4.02 -8.61
CA ARG A 34 -4.01 2.83 -8.06
C ARG A 34 -2.90 3.20 -7.07
N SER A 35 -2.13 4.23 -7.38
CA SER A 35 -1.07 4.71 -6.50
C SER A 35 -1.62 5.26 -5.19
N GLU A 36 -2.71 6.02 -5.25
CA GLU A 36 -3.38 6.56 -4.07
C GLU A 36 -4.03 5.47 -3.23
N LEU A 37 -4.69 4.49 -3.86
CA LEU A 37 -5.25 3.34 -3.16
C LEU A 37 -4.17 2.52 -2.47
N GLY A 38 -3.05 2.25 -3.15
CA GLY A 38 -1.94 1.52 -2.55
C GLY A 38 -1.34 2.25 -1.35
N ALA A 39 -1.18 3.57 -1.42
CA ALA A 39 -0.70 4.38 -0.30
C ALA A 39 -1.69 4.36 0.88
N THR A 40 -2.99 4.40 0.59
CA THR A 40 -4.04 4.31 1.62
C THR A 40 -4.06 2.94 2.28
N ASP A 41 -3.94 1.88 1.49
CA ASP A 41 -3.91 0.50 1.99
C ASP A 41 -2.69 0.26 2.89
N GLU A 42 -1.54 0.81 2.53
CA GLU A 42 -0.33 0.73 3.37
C GLU A 42 -0.49 1.46 4.70
N ILE A 43 -1.08 2.66 4.70
CA ILE A 43 -1.38 3.40 5.92
C ILE A 43 -2.33 2.61 6.80
N GLN A 44 -3.36 2.01 6.22
CA GLN A 44 -4.31 1.17 6.94
C GLN A 44 -3.65 -0.09 7.50
N ALA A 45 -2.79 -0.75 6.73
CA ALA A 45 -2.04 -1.92 7.18
C ALA A 45 -1.16 -1.58 8.39
N ASN A 46 -0.45 -0.47 8.35
CA ASN A 46 0.36 0.02 9.46
C ASN A 46 -0.50 0.38 10.69
N ALA A 47 -1.66 0.96 10.49
CA ALA A 47 -2.60 1.27 11.57
C ALA A 47 -3.13 -0.01 12.23
N VAL A 48 -3.53 -1.01 11.45
CA VAL A 48 -3.97 -2.32 11.97
C VAL A 48 -2.84 -2.99 12.75
N TYR A 49 -1.64 -3.02 12.17
CA TYR A 49 -0.47 -3.60 12.82
C TYR A 49 -0.15 -2.94 14.16
N SER A 50 -0.18 -1.61 14.20
CA SER A 50 0.05 -0.84 15.43
C SER A 50 -1.00 -1.13 16.50
N GLN A 51 -2.27 -1.24 16.11
CA GLN A 51 -3.36 -1.56 17.03
C GLN A 51 -3.25 -2.99 17.57
N LEU A 52 -2.86 -3.95 16.74
CA LEU A 52 -2.60 -5.32 17.18
C LEU A 52 -1.46 -5.39 18.19
N ASN A 53 -0.36 -4.70 17.91
CA ASN A 53 0.79 -4.68 18.82
C ASN A 53 0.56 -3.88 20.11
N ALA A 54 -0.43 -3.02 20.15
CA ALA A 54 -0.82 -2.27 21.33
C ALA A 54 -1.66 -3.10 22.33
N ASP A 55 -2.14 -4.28 21.93
CA ASP A 55 -2.90 -5.15 22.81
C ASP A 55 -1.98 -5.77 23.88
N PRO A 56 -2.26 -5.54 25.18
CA PRO A 56 -1.42 -6.05 26.26
C PRO A 56 -1.64 -7.52 26.60
N ILE A 57 -2.73 -8.11 26.12
CA ILE A 57 -3.16 -9.46 26.48
C ILE A 57 -2.73 -10.47 25.44
N TYR A 58 -2.95 -10.12 24.18
CA TYR A 58 -2.62 -10.98 23.06
C TYR A 58 -1.36 -10.49 22.36
N TYR A 59 -0.37 -11.37 22.26
CA TYR A 59 0.89 -11.05 21.58
C TYR A 59 0.73 -11.35 20.08
N PHE A 60 0.50 -10.31 19.29
CA PHE A 60 0.36 -10.42 17.84
C PHE A 60 1.67 -10.22 17.07
N ARG A 61 2.81 -10.54 17.66
CA ARG A 61 4.12 -10.34 17.05
C ARG A 61 4.37 -11.15 15.80
N HIS A 62 3.67 -12.25 15.66
CA HIS A 62 3.78 -13.17 14.52
C HIS A 62 2.61 -13.05 13.56
N VAL A 63 1.91 -11.93 13.62
CA VAL A 63 0.82 -11.61 12.71
C VAL A 63 1.27 -10.56 11.73
N ASP A 64 1.24 -10.90 10.46
CA ASP A 64 1.44 -9.97 9.36
C ASP A 64 0.10 -9.43 8.89
N VAL A 65 0.09 -8.16 8.55
CA VAL A 65 -1.10 -7.45 8.07
C VAL A 65 -0.87 -6.96 6.66
N ARG A 66 -1.79 -7.28 5.78
CA ARG A 66 -1.85 -6.72 4.44
C ARG A 66 -3.24 -6.16 4.21
N VAL A 67 -3.32 -4.99 3.61
CA VAL A 67 -4.59 -4.38 3.22
C VAL A 67 -4.63 -4.23 1.71
N ASP A 68 -5.73 -4.64 1.11
CA ASP A 68 -6.01 -4.48 -0.30
C ASP A 68 -7.44 -3.98 -0.47
N SER A 69 -7.58 -2.79 -1.05
CA SER A 69 -8.88 -2.14 -1.30
C SER A 69 -9.78 -2.08 -0.05
N GLY A 70 -9.19 -1.82 1.10
CA GLY A 70 -9.88 -1.71 2.39
C GLY A 70 -10.16 -3.06 3.09
N VAL A 71 -9.77 -4.18 2.49
CA VAL A 71 -9.85 -5.50 3.13
C VAL A 71 -8.52 -5.84 3.78
N ALA A 72 -8.53 -6.04 5.09
CA ALA A 72 -7.37 -6.46 5.84
C ALA A 72 -7.23 -7.98 5.87
N ASP A 73 -6.16 -8.49 5.31
CA ASP A 73 -5.76 -9.89 5.40
C ASP A 73 -4.74 -10.05 6.53
N LEU A 74 -5.11 -10.87 7.49
CA LEU A 74 -4.25 -11.22 8.62
C LEU A 74 -3.68 -12.62 8.40
N SER A 75 -2.36 -12.74 8.47
CA SER A 75 -1.64 -14.00 8.30
C SER A 75 -0.64 -14.21 9.43
N GLY A 76 -0.26 -15.44 9.65
CA GLY A 76 0.71 -15.79 10.66
C GLY A 76 0.17 -16.70 11.76
N TYR A 77 0.72 -16.58 12.96
CA TYR A 77 0.43 -17.48 14.07
C TYR A 77 -0.09 -16.73 15.30
N VAL A 78 -1.08 -17.31 15.93
CA VAL A 78 -1.65 -16.83 17.20
C VAL A 78 -1.77 -17.98 18.21
N TRP A 79 -1.73 -17.63 19.48
CA TRP A 79 -1.72 -18.62 20.58
C TRP A 79 -3.07 -19.30 20.85
N SER A 80 -4.17 -18.63 20.51
CA SER A 80 -5.50 -19.12 20.85
C SER A 80 -6.53 -18.73 19.79
N ALA A 81 -7.63 -19.45 19.76
CA ALA A 81 -8.77 -19.10 18.91
C ALA A 81 -9.37 -17.74 19.27
N ASP A 82 -9.34 -17.38 20.56
CA ASP A 82 -9.80 -16.07 21.03
C ASP A 82 -8.94 -14.94 20.48
N ALA A 83 -7.64 -15.19 20.29
CA ALA A 83 -6.73 -14.22 19.67
C ALA A 83 -7.14 -13.94 18.22
N ILE A 84 -7.58 -14.94 17.46
CA ILE A 84 -8.09 -14.75 16.08
C ILE A 84 -9.30 -13.82 16.11
N TYR A 85 -10.22 -14.06 17.01
CA TYR A 85 -11.42 -13.24 17.16
C TYR A 85 -11.08 -11.79 17.54
N GLN A 86 -10.15 -11.63 18.48
CA GLN A 86 -9.68 -10.32 18.93
C GLN A 86 -8.94 -9.57 17.82
N ALA A 87 -8.06 -10.24 17.08
CA ALA A 87 -7.38 -9.65 15.93
C ALA A 87 -8.37 -9.13 14.89
N ARG A 88 -9.39 -9.91 14.57
CA ARG A 88 -10.47 -9.49 13.66
C ARG A 88 -11.21 -8.27 14.18
N LYS A 89 -11.53 -8.24 15.48
CA LYS A 89 -12.23 -7.13 16.12
C LYS A 89 -11.39 -5.85 16.07
N ILE A 90 -10.10 -5.94 16.40
CA ILE A 90 -9.18 -4.82 16.37
C ILE A 90 -9.05 -4.27 14.95
N ALA A 91 -8.84 -5.14 13.96
CA ALA A 91 -8.70 -4.73 12.57
C ALA A 91 -9.96 -4.04 12.02
N ARG A 92 -11.15 -4.50 12.41
CA ARG A 92 -12.42 -3.86 12.02
C ARG A 92 -12.62 -2.46 12.58
N ASN A 93 -12.01 -2.16 13.72
CA ASN A 93 -12.13 -0.86 14.36
C ASN A 93 -11.21 0.20 13.73
N VAL A 94 -10.30 -0.20 12.86
CA VAL A 94 -9.42 0.74 12.15
C VAL A 94 -10.23 1.47 11.07
N PRO A 95 -10.19 2.82 11.05
CA PRO A 95 -10.89 3.59 10.03
C PRO A 95 -10.45 3.22 8.62
N GLY A 96 -11.40 3.04 7.71
CA GLY A 96 -11.14 2.70 6.32
C GLY A 96 -11.08 1.20 6.02
N VAL A 97 -10.99 0.35 7.03
CA VAL A 97 -11.09 -1.10 6.87
C VAL A 97 -12.54 -1.51 6.71
N THR A 98 -12.89 -2.06 5.56
CA THR A 98 -14.26 -2.50 5.22
C THR A 98 -14.49 -3.98 5.48
N GLY A 99 -13.43 -4.79 5.46
CA GLY A 99 -13.50 -6.21 5.70
C GLY A 99 -12.21 -6.74 6.31
N VAL A 100 -12.30 -7.87 6.99
CA VAL A 100 -11.14 -8.55 7.58
C VAL A 100 -11.19 -10.03 7.26
N SER A 101 -10.11 -10.53 6.68
CA SER A 101 -9.87 -11.94 6.41
C SER A 101 -8.86 -12.48 7.43
N THR A 102 -9.17 -13.61 8.01
CA THR A 102 -8.32 -14.31 8.98
C THR A 102 -8.04 -15.74 8.55
N ASN A 103 -8.24 -16.03 7.26
CA ASN A 103 -8.12 -17.39 6.72
C ASN A 103 -6.68 -17.91 6.76
N GLN A 104 -5.71 -17.03 6.85
CA GLN A 104 -4.29 -17.36 6.91
C GLN A 104 -3.71 -17.25 8.33
N LEU A 105 -4.56 -17.03 9.34
CA LEU A 105 -4.15 -17.11 10.73
C LEU A 105 -4.24 -18.55 11.22
N GLU A 106 -3.13 -19.05 11.69
CA GLU A 106 -2.99 -20.38 12.24
C GLU A 106 -2.78 -20.32 13.76
N LEU A 107 -3.26 -21.36 14.45
CA LEU A 107 -2.97 -21.54 15.86
C LEU A 107 -1.54 -22.07 16.01
N GLU A 108 -0.73 -21.40 16.82
CA GLU A 108 0.57 -21.91 17.19
C GLU A 108 0.39 -23.19 18.01
N ARG A 109 0.61 -24.31 17.35
CA ARG A 109 0.67 -25.60 18.01
C ARG A 109 2.02 -25.68 18.73
N ASN A 110 1.97 -25.68 20.05
CA ASN A 110 3.14 -25.91 20.88
C ASN A 110 3.91 -27.09 20.30
N GLY A 111 5.17 -26.89 19.93
CA GLY A 111 6.06 -27.73 19.14
C GLY A 111 6.14 -29.24 19.44
N ARG A 112 5.12 -29.83 20.01
CA ARG A 112 4.99 -31.25 20.21
C ARG A 112 4.45 -32.00 18.98
N ASP A 113 3.84 -31.28 18.04
CA ASP A 113 3.22 -31.88 16.85
C ASP A 113 3.99 -31.61 15.55
N THR A 114 5.16 -31.02 15.61
CA THR A 114 6.04 -30.88 14.44
C THR A 114 6.90 -32.09 14.17
N GLY A 115 6.57 -33.22 14.81
CA GLY A 115 7.13 -34.50 14.41
C GLY A 115 6.66 -34.88 13.01
N PRO A 116 7.53 -35.42 12.15
CA PRO A 116 7.08 -35.91 10.86
C PRO A 116 5.95 -36.91 11.11
N ALA A 117 4.86 -36.72 10.38
CA ALA A 117 3.73 -37.67 10.41
C ALA A 117 4.28 -39.06 10.07
N ARG A 118 4.24 -39.91 11.03
CA ARG A 118 4.63 -41.33 10.85
C ARG A 118 3.45 -42.12 10.34
#